data_b6481132e0f3fdd3579ab89aa07ec0ee
#
_entry.id   b6481132e0f3fdd3579ab89aa07ec0ee
#
_cell.length_a   1.000
_cell.length_b   1.000
_cell.length_c   1.000
_cell.angle_alpha   90.00
_cell.angle_beta   90.00
_cell.angle_gamma   90.00
#
_symmetry.space_group_name_H-M   'P 1'
#
loop_
_entity.id
_entity.type
_entity.pdbx_description
1 polymer ?
#
loop_
_entity_poly.entity_id
_entity_poly.type
_entity_poly.pdbx_seq_one_letter_code
_entity_poly.pdbx_strand_id
1 'polypeptide(L)'
;MPHDAREPLQLRCTDGARTLGILTDLGHVTPHALACLAGCHALLLESNHDPEMLAQSSYPDFLKRRVGGALGHLSNAQASAALRTLRHAQLSTVVAAHLSERNNRIPLVQDSFAQALGCAAADVRVSTRDGLDWLTV
;
A
#
# COMPACT_ATOMS: atom_id res chain seq x y z
N MET A 1 -6.84 -12.52 5.89
CA MET A 1 -5.83 -11.44 5.95
C MET A 1 -5.95 -10.70 7.27
N PRO A 2 -4.90 -10.09 7.83
CA PRO A 2 -4.96 -9.39 9.12
C PRO A 2 -5.66 -8.03 8.99
N HIS A 3 -6.97 -8.03 9.09
CA HIS A 3 -7.83 -6.85 9.09
C HIS A 3 -9.06 -7.08 9.97
N ASP A 4 -9.68 -6.01 10.44
CA ASP A 4 -10.86 -6.07 11.31
C ASP A 4 -12.19 -6.27 10.53
N ALA A 5 -12.14 -6.43 9.22
CA ALA A 5 -13.27 -6.88 8.42
C ALA A 5 -13.58 -8.36 8.66
N ARG A 6 -14.85 -8.75 8.49
CA ARG A 6 -15.30 -10.13 8.71
C ARG A 6 -14.59 -11.14 7.79
N GLU A 7 -14.38 -10.78 6.54
CA GLU A 7 -13.76 -11.62 5.50
C GLU A 7 -12.82 -10.79 4.62
N PRO A 8 -11.62 -10.40 5.14
CA PRO A 8 -10.69 -9.59 4.38
C PRO A 8 -10.06 -10.41 3.25
N LEU A 9 -10.17 -9.91 2.03
CA LEU A 9 -9.64 -10.54 0.81
C LEU A 9 -8.56 -9.67 0.18
N GLN A 10 -7.63 -10.34 -0.50
CA GLN A 10 -6.66 -9.71 -1.40
C GLN A 10 -6.75 -10.36 -2.77
N LEU A 11 -6.38 -9.63 -3.81
CA LEU A 11 -6.58 -10.11 -5.17
C LEU A 11 -5.24 -10.26 -5.88
N ARG A 12 -5.15 -11.31 -6.68
CA ARG A 12 -4.11 -11.52 -7.67
C ARG A 12 -4.77 -11.90 -8.98
N CYS A 13 -4.72 -10.99 -9.96
CA CYS A 13 -5.37 -11.14 -11.26
C CYS A 13 -4.31 -11.39 -12.33
N THR A 14 -4.60 -12.25 -13.30
CA THR A 14 -3.68 -12.53 -14.43
C THR A 14 -4.47 -12.77 -15.70
N ASP A 15 -3.89 -12.35 -16.84
CA ASP A 15 -4.34 -12.70 -18.18
C ASP A 15 -3.52 -13.86 -18.80
N GLY A 16 -2.64 -14.47 -18.00
CA GLY A 16 -1.70 -15.52 -18.42
C GLY A 16 -0.30 -15.00 -18.79
N ALA A 17 -0.17 -13.73 -19.16
CA ALA A 17 1.12 -13.10 -19.48
C ALA A 17 1.55 -12.09 -18.43
N ARG A 18 0.61 -11.31 -17.90
CA ARG A 18 0.82 -10.28 -16.88
C ARG A 18 0.02 -10.57 -15.63
N THR A 19 0.49 -10.05 -14.52
CA THR A 19 -0.15 -10.28 -13.22
C THR A 19 -0.19 -8.97 -12.43
N LEU A 20 -1.39 -8.63 -11.94
CA LEU A 20 -1.68 -7.53 -11.03
C LEU A 20 -1.93 -8.08 -9.64
N GLY A 21 -1.25 -7.54 -8.64
CA GLY A 21 -1.56 -7.75 -7.22
C GLY A 21 -2.25 -6.53 -6.62
N ILE A 22 -3.28 -6.77 -5.82
CA ILE A 22 -4.00 -5.73 -5.07
C ILE A 22 -3.95 -6.08 -3.59
N LEU A 23 -3.38 -5.17 -2.79
CA LEU A 23 -3.18 -5.33 -1.36
C LEU A 23 -3.66 -4.07 -0.64
N THR A 24 -4.88 -4.11 -0.12
CA THR A 24 -5.50 -3.04 0.67
C THR A 24 -6.16 -3.62 1.91
N ASP A 25 -6.44 -2.78 2.88
CA ASP A 25 -7.17 -3.18 4.09
C ASP A 25 -6.46 -4.30 4.86
N LEU A 26 -5.24 -4.02 5.34
CA LEU A 26 -4.54 -4.92 6.24
C LEU A 26 -3.62 -4.17 7.21
N GLY A 27 -3.61 -4.60 8.46
CA GLY A 27 -2.82 -3.97 9.51
C GLY A 27 -1.33 -4.36 9.48
N HIS A 28 -0.97 -5.46 8.83
CA HIS A 28 0.42 -5.86 8.60
C HIS A 28 0.53 -6.87 7.46
N VAL A 29 1.66 -6.85 6.77
CA VAL A 29 1.92 -7.75 5.64
C VAL A 29 2.47 -9.08 6.17
N THR A 30 1.77 -10.17 5.84
CA THR A 30 2.19 -11.52 6.25
C THR A 30 3.16 -12.13 5.24
N PRO A 31 3.99 -13.13 5.66
CA PRO A 31 4.81 -13.90 4.72
C PRO A 31 4.00 -14.55 3.60
N HIS A 32 2.77 -15.00 3.90
CA HIS A 32 1.85 -15.55 2.90
C HIS A 32 1.44 -14.50 1.86
N ALA A 33 1.09 -13.29 2.29
CA ALA A 33 0.75 -12.20 1.37
C ALA A 33 1.93 -11.85 0.45
N LEU A 34 3.15 -11.75 0.99
CA LEU A 34 4.35 -11.53 0.19
C LEU A 34 4.58 -12.65 -0.83
N ALA A 35 4.44 -13.91 -0.41
CA ALA A 35 4.59 -15.05 -1.32
C ALA A 35 3.56 -15.05 -2.45
N CYS A 36 2.29 -14.72 -2.14
CA CYS A 36 1.23 -14.63 -3.15
C CYS A 36 1.43 -13.48 -4.14
N LEU A 37 2.04 -12.38 -3.72
CA LEU A 37 2.28 -11.19 -4.55
C LEU A 37 3.65 -11.20 -5.24
N ALA A 38 4.52 -12.14 -4.88
CA ALA A 38 5.80 -12.29 -5.54
C ALA A 38 5.64 -12.51 -7.05
N GLY A 39 6.45 -11.81 -7.84
CA GLY A 39 6.42 -11.92 -9.31
C GLY A 39 5.25 -11.18 -9.99
N CYS A 40 4.47 -10.37 -9.28
CA CYS A 40 3.50 -9.50 -9.93
C CYS A 40 4.17 -8.43 -10.78
N HIS A 41 3.62 -8.17 -11.97
CA HIS A 41 4.09 -7.13 -12.90
C HIS A 41 3.59 -5.74 -12.51
N ALA A 42 2.43 -5.68 -11.85
CA ALA A 42 1.88 -4.47 -11.28
C ALA A 42 1.39 -4.72 -9.86
N LEU A 43 1.47 -3.69 -9.01
CA LEU A 43 0.95 -3.70 -7.63
C LEU A 43 0.11 -2.44 -7.37
N LEU A 44 -1.07 -2.64 -6.81
CA LEU A 44 -1.83 -1.61 -6.12
C LEU A 44 -1.71 -1.91 -4.64
N LEU A 45 -0.98 -1.05 -3.93
CA LEU A 45 -0.55 -1.31 -2.55
C LEU A 45 -1.05 -0.21 -1.62
N GLU A 46 -1.69 -0.60 -0.53
CA GLU A 46 -2.09 0.32 0.52
C GLU A 46 -0.90 1.08 1.08
N SER A 47 -1.09 2.39 1.28
CA SER A 47 -0.22 3.27 2.06
C SER A 47 -1.11 4.25 2.81
N ASN A 48 -1.73 3.75 3.89
CA ASN A 48 -2.86 4.44 4.49
C ASN A 48 -2.44 5.67 5.29
N HIS A 49 -1.47 5.56 6.18
CA HIS A 49 -1.16 6.66 7.10
C HIS A 49 0.34 6.86 7.31
N ASP A 50 0.69 8.09 7.58
CA ASP A 50 1.97 8.44 8.20
C ASP A 50 1.83 8.24 9.72
N PRO A 51 2.75 7.51 10.39
CA PRO A 51 2.65 7.23 11.82
C PRO A 51 2.66 8.47 12.72
N GLU A 52 3.41 9.50 12.35
CA GLU A 52 3.48 10.74 13.13
C GLU A 52 2.21 11.55 12.98
N MET A 53 1.69 11.68 11.75
CA MET A 53 0.42 12.34 11.50
C MET A 53 -0.72 11.65 12.25
N LEU A 54 -0.77 10.30 12.25
CA LEU A 54 -1.77 9.55 12.99
C LEU A 54 -1.64 9.80 14.50
N ALA A 55 -0.43 9.78 15.05
CA ALA A 55 -0.17 10.02 16.46
C ALA A 55 -0.62 11.42 16.90
N GLN A 56 -0.35 12.44 16.07
CA GLN A 56 -0.70 13.85 16.34
C GLN A 56 -2.12 14.23 15.93
N SER A 57 -2.88 13.32 15.28
CA SER A 57 -4.22 13.59 14.79
C SER A 57 -5.21 13.86 15.94
N SER A 58 -6.32 14.48 15.60
CA SER A 58 -7.46 14.69 16.52
C SER A 58 -8.29 13.42 16.77
N TYR A 59 -7.87 12.27 16.24
CA TYR A 59 -8.57 11.01 16.49
C TYR A 59 -8.49 10.62 17.96
N PRO A 60 -9.59 10.09 18.55
CA PRO A 60 -9.54 9.48 19.87
C PRO A 60 -8.51 8.33 19.91
N ASP A 61 -7.92 8.07 21.07
CA ASP A 61 -6.86 7.06 21.22
C ASP A 61 -7.29 5.65 20.78
N PHE A 62 -8.54 5.27 21.01
CA PHE A 62 -9.04 3.98 20.54
C PHE A 62 -9.01 3.87 19.01
N LEU A 63 -9.32 4.96 18.30
CA LEU A 63 -9.32 5.00 16.84
C LEU A 63 -7.88 5.00 16.30
N LYS A 64 -6.95 5.74 16.93
CA LYS A 64 -5.52 5.67 16.57
C LYS A 64 -4.97 4.25 16.71
N ARG A 65 -5.28 3.58 17.83
CA ARG A 65 -4.89 2.17 18.05
C ARG A 65 -5.54 1.21 17.05
N ARG A 66 -6.79 1.46 16.65
CA ARG A 66 -7.46 0.64 15.64
C ARG A 66 -6.82 0.82 14.27
N VAL A 67 -6.65 2.06 13.81
CA VAL A 67 -6.07 2.37 12.48
C VAL A 67 -4.63 1.87 12.37
N GLY A 68 -3.77 2.19 13.34
CA GLY A 68 -2.35 1.79 13.33
C GLY A 68 -2.07 0.42 13.92
N GLY A 69 -3.10 -0.35 14.31
CA GLY A 69 -2.96 -1.65 14.94
C GLY A 69 -2.76 -2.80 13.95
N ALA A 70 -2.50 -3.99 14.48
CA ALA A 70 -2.20 -5.20 13.69
C ALA A 70 -3.35 -5.67 12.79
N LEU A 71 -4.57 -5.19 13.03
CA LEU A 71 -5.77 -5.47 12.23
C LEU A 71 -6.33 -4.21 11.55
N GLY A 72 -5.60 -3.08 11.60
CA GLY A 72 -5.99 -1.82 11.00
C GLY A 72 -5.51 -1.68 9.56
N HIS A 73 -4.66 -0.69 9.31
CA HIS A 73 -4.16 -0.34 7.99
C HIS A 73 -2.64 -0.19 7.97
N LEU A 74 -2.03 -0.39 6.80
CA LEU A 74 -0.59 -0.23 6.62
C LEU A 74 -0.18 1.25 6.73
N SER A 75 0.85 1.51 7.52
CA SER A 75 1.57 2.77 7.46
C SER A 75 2.43 2.87 6.19
N ASN A 76 2.84 4.09 5.83
CA ASN A 76 3.77 4.32 4.72
C ASN A 76 5.07 3.49 4.86
N ALA A 77 5.59 3.38 6.08
CA ALA A 77 6.80 2.60 6.35
C ALA A 77 6.60 1.09 6.15
N GLN A 78 5.46 0.54 6.58
CA GLN A 78 5.13 -0.88 6.36
C GLN A 78 4.90 -1.19 4.88
N ALA A 79 4.18 -0.32 4.17
CA ALA A 79 3.98 -0.43 2.72
C ALA A 79 5.31 -0.40 1.96
N SER A 80 6.18 0.54 2.29
CA SER A 80 7.52 0.66 1.71
C SER A 80 8.40 -0.58 2.00
N ALA A 81 8.31 -1.16 3.20
CA ALA A 81 9.03 -2.40 3.53
C ALA A 81 8.53 -3.59 2.70
N ALA A 82 7.21 -3.74 2.54
CA ALA A 82 6.63 -4.76 1.67
C ALA A 82 7.07 -4.57 0.21
N LEU A 83 7.03 -3.34 -0.28
CA LEU A 83 7.44 -3.00 -1.64
C LEU A 83 8.91 -3.33 -1.91
N ARG A 84 9.82 -3.07 -0.97
CA ARG A 84 11.23 -3.48 -1.09
C ARG A 84 11.37 -5.00 -1.26
N THR A 85 10.56 -5.77 -0.56
CA THR A 85 10.56 -7.24 -0.66
C THR A 85 9.98 -7.74 -1.97
N LEU A 86 8.94 -7.07 -2.49
CA LEU A 86 8.23 -7.45 -3.71
C LEU A 86 8.91 -6.92 -4.99
N ARG A 87 9.86 -6.00 -4.85
CA ARG A 87 10.57 -5.39 -5.98
C ARG A 87 11.39 -6.44 -6.74
N HIS A 88 11.21 -6.46 -8.07
CA HIS A 88 12.00 -7.26 -9.00
C HIS A 88 12.03 -6.61 -10.39
N ALA A 89 12.85 -7.12 -11.31
CA ALA A 89 13.10 -6.49 -12.62
C ALA A 89 11.85 -6.36 -13.52
N GLN A 90 10.85 -7.22 -13.32
CA GLN A 90 9.60 -7.20 -14.13
C GLN A 90 8.45 -6.43 -13.46
N LEU A 91 8.63 -5.91 -12.26
CA LEU A 91 7.65 -5.04 -11.62
C LEU A 91 7.70 -3.66 -12.28
N SER A 92 6.77 -3.42 -13.20
CA SER A 92 6.77 -2.23 -14.06
C SER A 92 5.85 -1.12 -13.56
N THR A 93 4.83 -1.47 -12.80
CA THR A 93 3.80 -0.51 -12.34
C THR A 93 3.52 -0.69 -10.85
N VAL A 94 3.64 0.39 -10.10
CA VAL A 94 3.26 0.43 -8.68
C VAL A 94 2.40 1.64 -8.44
N VAL A 95 1.25 1.41 -7.79
CA VAL A 95 0.31 2.46 -7.40
C VAL A 95 0.15 2.40 -5.89
N ALA A 96 0.47 3.48 -5.21
CA ALA A 96 0.09 3.67 -3.82
C ALA A 96 -1.39 4.03 -3.75
N ALA A 97 -2.13 3.35 -2.90
CA ALA A 97 -3.58 3.49 -2.80
C ALA A 97 -4.08 3.52 -1.36
N HIS A 98 -5.38 3.77 -1.19
CA HIS A 98 -6.08 3.73 0.08
C HIS A 98 -5.50 4.68 1.15
N LEU A 99 -5.08 5.88 0.71
CA LEU A 99 -4.51 6.90 1.58
C LEU A 99 -5.59 7.52 2.49
N SER A 100 -5.25 7.71 3.76
CA SER A 100 -6.05 8.50 4.68
C SER A 100 -6.01 9.98 4.31
N GLU A 101 -7.16 10.61 4.10
CA GLU A 101 -7.25 12.05 3.82
C GLU A 101 -6.72 12.92 4.98
N ARG A 102 -6.81 12.42 6.23
CA ARG A 102 -6.42 13.17 7.42
C ARG A 102 -5.02 12.86 7.92
N ASN A 103 -4.61 11.59 7.79
CA ASN A 103 -3.38 11.09 8.41
C ASN A 103 -2.31 10.74 7.39
N ASN A 104 -2.41 11.25 6.17
CA ASN A 104 -1.40 11.05 5.14
C ASN A 104 -1.31 12.27 4.21
N ARG A 105 -0.24 12.32 3.42
CA ARG A 105 -0.04 13.30 2.35
C ARG A 105 0.66 12.63 1.19
N ILE A 106 0.26 12.98 -0.04
CA ILE A 106 0.84 12.43 -1.28
C ILE A 106 2.36 12.50 -1.30
N PRO A 107 3.02 13.64 -0.97
CA PRO A 107 4.48 13.70 -0.98
C PRO A 107 5.15 12.70 -0.03
N LEU A 108 4.60 12.45 1.17
CA LEU A 108 5.16 11.47 2.11
C LEU A 108 5.12 10.04 1.56
N VAL A 109 4.02 9.69 0.88
CA VAL A 109 3.87 8.40 0.21
C VAL A 109 4.82 8.28 -0.98
N GLN A 110 4.91 9.33 -1.80
CA GLN A 110 5.81 9.38 -2.95
C GLN A 110 7.27 9.21 -2.53
N ASP A 111 7.72 9.92 -1.50
CA ASP A 111 9.08 9.80 -0.97
C ASP A 111 9.36 8.39 -0.43
N SER A 112 8.42 7.81 0.32
CA SER A 112 8.56 6.48 0.90
C SER A 112 8.64 5.39 -0.18
N PHE A 113 7.79 5.46 -1.20
CA PHE A 113 7.78 4.48 -2.30
C PHE A 113 8.96 4.68 -3.25
N ALA A 114 9.36 5.93 -3.53
CA ALA A 114 10.52 6.25 -4.34
C ALA A 114 11.81 5.66 -3.75
N GLN A 115 11.99 5.76 -2.43
CA GLN A 115 13.11 5.12 -1.73
C GLN A 115 13.08 3.60 -1.85
N ALA A 116 11.90 2.97 -1.78
CA ALA A 116 11.76 1.53 -1.93
C ALA A 116 12.04 1.06 -3.37
N LEU A 117 11.62 1.83 -4.36
CA LEU A 117 11.76 1.51 -5.77
C LEU A 117 13.11 1.94 -6.36
N GLY A 118 13.78 2.94 -5.77
CA GLY A 118 14.99 3.54 -6.31
C GLY A 118 14.70 4.43 -7.53
N CYS A 119 13.59 5.19 -7.51
CA CYS A 119 13.17 6.12 -8.55
C CYS A 119 12.96 7.52 -7.99
N ALA A 120 12.59 8.49 -8.82
CA ALA A 120 12.21 9.81 -8.35
C ALA A 120 10.80 9.80 -7.73
N ALA A 121 10.55 10.65 -6.73
CA ALA A 121 9.25 10.76 -6.09
C ALA A 121 8.12 11.09 -7.09
N ALA A 122 8.41 11.90 -8.10
CA ALA A 122 7.46 12.27 -9.15
C ALA A 122 7.03 11.08 -10.04
N ASP A 123 7.80 9.99 -10.06
CA ASP A 123 7.47 8.79 -10.83
C ASP A 123 6.52 7.84 -10.07
N VAL A 124 6.35 8.07 -8.77
CA VAL A 124 5.45 7.26 -7.93
C VAL A 124 4.00 7.66 -8.18
N ARG A 125 3.19 6.71 -8.63
CA ARG A 125 1.76 6.90 -8.87
C ARG A 125 0.98 6.73 -7.58
N VAL A 126 0.05 7.64 -7.34
CA VAL A 126 -0.80 7.63 -6.14
C VAL A 126 -2.26 7.74 -6.56
N SER A 127 -3.06 6.76 -6.17
CA SER A 127 -4.51 6.80 -6.37
C SER A 127 -5.14 7.75 -5.34
N THR A 128 -5.89 8.70 -5.83
CA THR A 128 -6.68 9.62 -5.02
C THR A 128 -8.15 9.21 -4.99
N ARG A 129 -8.98 9.98 -4.30
CA ARG A 129 -10.44 9.82 -4.29
C ARG A 129 -11.04 9.91 -5.70
N ASP A 130 -10.44 10.71 -6.58
CA ASP A 130 -10.90 10.90 -7.95
C ASP A 130 -10.37 9.82 -8.92
N GLY A 131 -9.62 8.86 -8.39
CA GLY A 131 -9.02 7.78 -9.16
C GLY A 131 -7.65 8.12 -9.75
N LEU A 132 -7.29 7.39 -10.79
CA LEU A 132 -6.10 7.55 -11.62
C LEU A 132 -6.47 7.41 -13.09
N ASP A 133 -5.62 7.94 -13.96
CA ASP A 133 -5.67 7.62 -15.38
C ASP A 133 -5.42 6.13 -15.66
N TRP A 134 -5.82 5.68 -16.84
CA TRP A 134 -5.59 4.30 -17.26
C TRP A 134 -4.10 3.94 -17.25
N LEU A 135 -3.81 2.77 -16.71
CA LEU A 135 -2.46 2.22 -16.63
C LEU A 135 -2.40 0.88 -17.36
N THR A 136 -1.29 0.67 -18.08
CA THR A 136 -0.97 -0.64 -18.66
C THR A 136 -0.12 -1.45 -17.68
N VAL A 137 -0.41 -2.73 -17.56
CA VAL A 137 0.30 -3.70 -16.72
C VAL A 137 1.29 -4.49 -17.56
#